data_e6079d7fc1e1708574e8a34b6e853c10
#
_entry.id   e6079d7fc1e1708574e8a34b6e853c10
#
_cell.length_a   1.000
_cell.length_b   1.000
_cell.length_c   1.000
_cell.angle_alpha   90.00
_cell.angle_beta   90.00
_cell.angle_gamma   90.00
#
_symmetry.space_group_name_H-M   'P 1'
#
loop_
_entity.id
_entity.type
_entity.pdbx_description
1 polymer ?
#
loop_
_entity_poly.entity_id
_entity_poly.type
_entity_poly.pdbx_seq_one_letter_code
_entity_poly.pdbx_strand_id
1 'polypeptide(L)'
;QRCGVSPDVITAAKGLTNGVIPMGAVLLGEDIYKAFMHGPEHGIELFHGFTYSGHPVAAAAGLATLEVYREEGTFAQARELESMFAEELHQFDHYLKVIDVRDIGLMGTIELEPRKGSPGARGLEVHKQCFWKEDLVIRNNMDIFQFSPFLNSRPADLRHTFAAVKRVIDKVA
;
A
#
# COMPACT_ATOMS: atom_id res chain seq x y z
N GLN A 1 14.88 3.04 -5.37
CA GLN A 1 15.94 3.36 -4.41
C GLN A 1 16.16 2.22 -3.39
N ARG A 2 15.09 1.69 -2.75
CA ARG A 2 15.18 0.62 -1.74
C ARG A 2 15.83 -0.66 -2.29
N CYS A 3 15.48 -1.06 -3.51
CA CYS A 3 15.98 -2.30 -4.12
C CYS A 3 17.23 -2.09 -5.00
N GLY A 4 17.78 -0.88 -5.09
CA GLY A 4 18.95 -0.57 -5.91
C GLY A 4 18.74 -0.72 -7.42
N VAL A 5 17.50 -0.75 -7.89
CA VAL A 5 17.14 -0.85 -9.30
C VAL A 5 16.44 0.42 -9.78
N SER A 6 16.67 0.78 -11.04
CA SER A 6 15.96 1.85 -11.74
C SER A 6 15.08 1.18 -12.81
N PRO A 7 13.75 1.19 -12.65
CA PRO A 7 12.86 0.60 -13.64
C PRO A 7 12.75 1.48 -14.87
N ASP A 8 12.56 0.86 -16.04
CA ASP A 8 12.34 1.58 -17.30
C ASP A 8 10.95 2.20 -17.37
N VAL A 9 9.97 1.60 -16.69
CA VAL A 9 8.59 2.06 -16.60
C VAL A 9 8.11 2.01 -15.17
N ILE A 10 7.48 3.08 -14.69
CA ILE A 10 6.82 3.15 -13.39
C ILE A 10 5.34 3.49 -13.60
N THR A 11 4.45 2.71 -13.03
CA THR A 11 3.03 3.06 -12.94
C THR A 11 2.71 3.59 -11.56
N ALA A 12 1.99 4.70 -11.48
CA ALA A 12 1.60 5.34 -10.22
C ALA A 12 0.10 5.65 -10.22
N ALA A 13 -0.52 5.53 -9.06
CA ALA A 13 -1.94 5.85 -8.86
C ALA A 13 -2.21 6.09 -7.36
N LYS A 14 -3.47 6.18 -6.96
CA LYS A 14 -3.95 6.24 -5.55
C LYS A 14 -3.32 7.40 -4.77
N GLY A 15 -2.19 7.19 -4.12
CA GLY A 15 -1.43 8.24 -3.42
C GLY A 15 -0.98 9.40 -4.30
N LEU A 16 -1.04 9.28 -5.63
CA LEU A 16 -0.70 10.36 -6.55
C LEU A 16 -1.63 11.59 -6.37
N THR A 17 -2.89 11.38 -6.03
CA THR A 17 -3.86 12.43 -5.72
C THR A 17 -4.46 12.27 -4.32
N ASN A 18 -3.89 11.39 -3.51
CA ASN A 18 -4.38 11.03 -2.18
C ASN A 18 -5.89 10.65 -2.15
N GLY A 19 -6.39 10.07 -3.24
CA GLY A 19 -7.78 9.63 -3.38
C GLY A 19 -8.81 10.74 -3.62
N VAL A 20 -8.41 11.99 -3.70
CA VAL A 20 -9.32 13.15 -3.91
C VAL A 20 -10.00 13.07 -5.27
N ILE A 21 -9.27 12.65 -6.31
CA ILE A 21 -9.78 12.45 -7.66
C ILE A 21 -9.09 11.25 -8.31
N PRO A 22 -9.80 10.41 -9.08
CA PRO A 22 -9.19 9.32 -9.82
C PRO A 22 -8.11 9.82 -10.79
N MET A 23 -6.88 9.31 -10.64
CA MET A 23 -5.77 9.61 -11.53
C MET A 23 -4.77 8.44 -11.52
N GLY A 24 -4.22 8.14 -12.68
CA GLY A 24 -3.06 7.28 -12.85
C GLY A 24 -2.02 7.97 -13.71
N ALA A 25 -0.77 7.58 -13.54
CA ALA A 25 0.35 8.05 -14.35
C ALA A 25 1.24 6.89 -14.74
N VAL A 26 1.85 7.01 -15.90
CA VAL A 26 2.93 6.13 -16.38
C VAL A 26 4.15 7.01 -16.62
N LEU A 27 5.24 6.69 -15.94
CA LEU A 27 6.53 7.37 -16.12
C LEU A 27 7.42 6.44 -16.94
N LEU A 28 7.96 6.96 -18.02
CA LEU A 28 8.83 6.23 -18.95
C LEU A 28 10.26 6.70 -18.79
N GLY A 29 11.22 5.76 -18.88
CA GLY A 29 12.62 6.09 -19.02
C GLY A 29 12.90 6.84 -20.32
N GLU A 30 13.95 7.65 -20.34
CA GLU A 30 14.30 8.51 -21.47
C GLU A 30 14.53 7.73 -22.77
N ASP A 31 15.12 6.54 -22.69
CA ASP A 31 15.39 5.72 -23.87
C ASP A 31 14.09 5.22 -24.53
N ILE A 32 13.08 4.86 -23.71
CA ILE A 32 11.76 4.50 -24.20
C ILE A 32 11.10 5.73 -24.83
N TYR A 33 11.14 6.87 -24.17
CA TYR A 33 10.58 8.13 -24.70
C TYR A 33 11.20 8.48 -26.04
N LYS A 34 12.55 8.45 -26.14
CA LYS A 34 13.26 8.75 -27.39
C LYS A 34 12.86 7.85 -28.55
N ALA A 35 12.53 6.57 -28.29
CA ALA A 35 12.09 5.66 -29.33
C ALA A 35 10.79 6.12 -30.02
N PHE A 36 9.91 6.83 -29.31
CA PHE A 36 8.67 7.39 -29.85
C PHE A 36 8.86 8.75 -30.50
N MET A 37 10.01 9.38 -30.32
CA MET A 37 10.29 10.71 -30.89
C MET A 37 10.90 10.64 -32.28
N HIS A 38 10.97 9.45 -32.89
CA HIS A 38 11.43 9.21 -34.26
C HIS A 38 10.25 8.87 -35.13
N GLY A 39 10.06 9.66 -36.19
CA GLY A 39 8.96 9.46 -37.15
C GLY A 39 8.84 10.61 -38.14
N PRO A 40 7.84 10.60 -39.02
CA PRO A 40 7.57 11.72 -39.92
C PRO A 40 7.14 12.94 -39.09
N GLU A 41 7.54 14.16 -39.53
CA GLU A 41 7.27 15.43 -38.82
C GLU A 41 5.80 15.65 -38.44
N HIS A 42 4.89 15.06 -39.20
CA HIS A 42 3.43 15.13 -38.95
C HIS A 42 2.89 13.88 -38.25
N GLY A 43 3.73 13.00 -37.79
CA GLY A 43 3.35 11.79 -37.05
C GLY A 43 3.11 12.07 -35.59
N ILE A 44 2.36 11.19 -34.96
CA ILE A 44 2.14 11.19 -33.51
C ILE A 44 3.18 10.24 -32.91
N GLU A 45 4.03 10.75 -32.02
CA GLU A 45 5.14 10.01 -31.43
C GLU A 45 4.64 8.82 -30.59
N LEU A 46 3.60 9.02 -29.77
CA LEU A 46 2.92 8.00 -29.02
C LEU A 46 1.40 8.18 -29.14
N PHE A 47 0.79 7.42 -30.05
CA PHE A 47 -0.65 7.44 -30.23
C PHE A 47 -1.33 6.57 -29.15
N HIS A 48 -1.30 7.08 -27.91
CA HIS A 48 -1.97 6.45 -26.79
C HIS A 48 -2.48 7.49 -25.80
N GLY A 49 -3.71 7.32 -25.34
CA GLY A 49 -4.32 8.18 -24.32
C GLY A 49 -5.80 7.88 -24.16
N PHE A 50 -6.34 8.28 -23.02
CA PHE A 50 -7.78 8.25 -22.77
C PHE A 50 -8.35 9.63 -22.91
N THR A 51 -9.65 9.74 -23.18
CA THR A 51 -10.34 11.02 -23.39
C THR A 51 -10.11 12.02 -22.26
N TYR A 52 -9.99 11.51 -21.01
CA TYR A 52 -9.76 12.36 -19.83
C TYR A 52 -8.29 12.47 -19.41
N SER A 53 -7.34 11.99 -20.20
CA SER A 53 -5.91 12.20 -19.94
C SER A 53 -5.58 13.68 -19.86
N GLY A 54 -4.73 14.07 -18.90
CA GLY A 54 -4.36 15.46 -18.65
C GLY A 54 -5.49 16.30 -18.03
N HIS A 55 -6.49 15.69 -17.40
CA HIS A 55 -7.59 16.41 -16.76
C HIS A 55 -7.06 17.47 -15.77
N PRO A 56 -7.38 18.77 -15.95
CA PRO A 56 -6.72 19.84 -15.21
C PRO A 56 -6.95 19.78 -13.70
N VAL A 57 -8.13 19.37 -13.26
CA VAL A 57 -8.42 19.21 -11.81
C VAL A 57 -7.63 18.05 -11.22
N ALA A 58 -7.47 16.95 -11.95
CA ALA A 58 -6.66 15.82 -11.50
C ALA A 58 -5.17 16.19 -11.42
N ALA A 59 -4.67 16.93 -12.40
CA ALA A 59 -3.30 17.44 -12.40
C ALA A 59 -3.06 18.40 -11.22
N ALA A 60 -3.99 19.33 -10.96
CA ALA A 60 -3.91 20.25 -9.82
C ALA A 60 -3.92 19.50 -8.48
N ALA A 61 -4.79 18.48 -8.31
CA ALA A 61 -4.80 17.63 -7.12
C ALA A 61 -3.50 16.86 -6.95
N GLY A 62 -2.93 16.33 -8.04
CA GLY A 62 -1.63 15.65 -8.02
C GLY A 62 -0.50 16.57 -7.59
N LEU A 63 -0.43 17.79 -8.15
CA LEU A 63 0.58 18.78 -7.77
C LEU A 63 0.46 19.17 -6.30
N ALA A 64 -0.75 19.46 -5.81
CA ALA A 64 -0.98 19.77 -4.40
C ALA A 64 -0.57 18.60 -3.47
N THR A 65 -0.86 17.37 -3.87
CA THR A 65 -0.45 16.19 -3.10
C THR A 65 1.07 16.06 -3.02
N LEU A 66 1.78 16.27 -4.14
CA LEU A 66 3.24 16.22 -4.15
C LEU A 66 3.86 17.35 -3.31
N GLU A 67 3.23 18.52 -3.27
CA GLU A 67 3.65 19.63 -2.44
C GLU A 67 3.50 19.31 -0.95
N VAL A 68 2.36 18.79 -0.53
CA VAL A 68 2.12 18.32 0.85
C VAL A 68 3.15 17.26 1.25
N TYR A 69 3.42 16.26 0.40
CA TYR A 69 4.44 15.24 0.69
C TYR A 69 5.82 15.84 0.92
N ARG A 70 6.16 16.89 0.16
CA ARG A 70 7.45 17.59 0.31
C ARG A 70 7.49 18.45 1.57
N GLU A 71 6.46 19.25 1.82
CA GLU A 71 6.41 20.22 2.92
C GLU A 71 6.30 19.55 4.27
N GLU A 72 5.47 18.51 4.38
CA GLU A 72 5.30 17.75 5.60
C GLU A 72 6.40 16.69 5.81
N GLY A 73 7.26 16.43 4.81
CA GLY A 73 8.27 15.39 4.89
C GLY A 73 7.68 13.98 5.05
N THR A 74 6.49 13.74 4.48
CA THR A 74 5.69 12.53 4.71
C THR A 74 6.47 11.23 4.50
N PHE A 75 7.32 11.15 3.48
CA PHE A 75 8.14 9.95 3.24
C PHE A 75 9.27 9.77 4.27
N ALA A 76 9.79 10.86 4.85
CA ALA A 76 10.76 10.77 5.93
C ALA A 76 10.09 10.25 7.22
N GLN A 77 8.95 10.81 7.58
CA GLN A 77 8.14 10.33 8.71
C GLN A 77 7.77 8.85 8.57
N ALA A 78 7.35 8.42 7.37
CA ALA A 78 7.05 7.02 7.10
C ALA A 78 8.26 6.10 7.34
N ARG A 79 9.47 6.52 6.97
CA ARG A 79 10.71 5.76 7.24
C ARG A 79 11.02 5.61 8.72
N GLU A 80 10.76 6.63 9.51
CA GLU A 80 10.97 6.59 10.96
C GLU A 80 10.05 5.57 11.65
N LEU A 81 8.89 5.28 11.05
CA LEU A 81 7.93 4.30 11.56
C LEU A 81 8.27 2.85 11.17
N GLU A 82 9.11 2.62 10.16
CA GLU A 82 9.35 1.28 9.60
C GLU A 82 9.84 0.27 10.64
N SER A 83 10.81 0.66 11.47
CA SER A 83 11.38 -0.25 12.50
C SER A 83 10.32 -0.67 13.51
N MET A 84 9.60 0.29 14.06
CA MET A 84 8.54 0.02 15.04
C MET A 84 7.39 -0.78 14.41
N PHE A 85 7.03 -0.49 13.16
CA PHE A 85 6.01 -1.26 12.45
C PHE A 85 6.42 -2.73 12.27
N ALA A 86 7.66 -2.98 11.84
CA ALA A 86 8.20 -4.33 11.70
C ALA A 86 8.27 -5.04 13.05
N GLU A 87 8.75 -4.37 14.11
CA GLU A 87 8.82 -4.94 15.46
C GLU A 87 7.44 -5.38 15.98
N GLU A 88 6.41 -4.54 15.82
CA GLU A 88 5.05 -4.87 16.24
C GLU A 88 4.44 -5.99 15.38
N LEU A 89 4.70 -5.99 14.09
CA LEU A 89 4.22 -7.02 13.17
C LEU A 89 4.86 -8.38 13.46
N HIS A 90 6.18 -8.44 13.65
CA HIS A 90 6.89 -9.68 13.88
C HIS A 90 6.69 -10.28 15.28
N GLN A 91 5.98 -9.60 16.19
CA GLN A 91 5.48 -10.24 17.41
C GLN A 91 4.54 -11.41 17.12
N PHE A 92 3.94 -11.45 15.93
CA PHE A 92 3.03 -12.51 15.53
C PHE A 92 3.73 -13.79 15.03
N ASP A 93 5.03 -13.77 14.77
CA ASP A 93 5.80 -14.95 14.30
C ASP A 93 5.66 -16.19 15.21
N HIS A 94 5.38 -15.97 16.50
CA HIS A 94 5.29 -17.04 17.50
C HIS A 94 3.85 -17.44 17.84
N TYR A 95 2.86 -16.86 17.16
CA TYR A 95 1.45 -17.16 17.40
C TYR A 95 1.07 -18.50 16.81
N LEU A 96 0.34 -19.29 17.62
CA LEU A 96 -0.27 -20.53 17.14
C LEU A 96 -1.19 -20.19 15.94
N LYS A 97 -1.02 -20.90 14.84
CA LYS A 97 -1.77 -20.67 13.59
C LYS A 97 -1.31 -19.50 12.74
N VAL A 98 -0.29 -18.76 13.09
CA VAL A 98 0.43 -17.90 12.16
C VAL A 98 1.48 -18.74 11.45
N ILE A 99 1.45 -18.74 10.12
CA ILE A 99 2.37 -19.55 9.30
C ILE A 99 3.41 -18.72 8.56
N ASP A 100 3.14 -17.41 8.42
CA ASP A 100 4.09 -16.48 7.82
C ASP A 100 3.81 -15.04 8.25
N VAL A 101 4.87 -14.27 8.47
CA VAL A 101 4.84 -12.82 8.70
C VAL A 101 5.91 -12.18 7.85
N ARG A 102 5.55 -11.17 7.08
CA ARG A 102 6.49 -10.48 6.18
C ARG A 102 6.18 -9.01 6.04
N ASP A 103 7.20 -8.20 5.85
CA ASP A 103 7.05 -6.76 5.66
C ASP A 103 8.01 -6.17 4.62
N ILE A 104 7.67 -5.00 4.17
CA ILE A 104 8.54 -4.07 3.47
C ILE A 104 8.10 -2.62 3.75
N GLY A 105 8.89 -1.89 4.50
CA GLY A 105 8.53 -0.53 4.92
C GLY A 105 7.30 -0.52 5.82
N LEU A 106 6.27 0.23 5.43
CA LEU A 106 4.97 0.24 6.12
C LEU A 106 3.92 -0.69 5.47
N MET A 107 4.35 -1.66 4.69
CA MET A 107 3.47 -2.72 4.23
C MET A 107 3.82 -4.01 4.94
N GLY A 108 2.82 -4.66 5.53
CA GLY A 108 3.01 -5.88 6.27
C GLY A 108 1.90 -6.89 6.02
N THR A 109 2.22 -8.14 6.28
CA THR A 109 1.29 -9.25 6.07
C THR A 109 1.44 -10.28 7.19
N ILE A 110 0.31 -10.75 7.70
CA ILE A 110 0.22 -11.92 8.58
C ILE A 110 -0.60 -12.97 7.86
N GLU A 111 -0.08 -14.17 7.72
CA GLU A 111 -0.77 -15.30 7.11
C GLU A 111 -1.11 -16.35 8.17
N LEU A 112 -2.39 -16.74 8.24
CA LEU A 112 -2.88 -17.75 9.16
C LEU A 112 -3.00 -19.11 8.48
N GLU A 113 -2.78 -20.17 9.24
CA GLU A 113 -3.06 -21.54 8.82
C GLU A 113 -4.56 -21.67 8.43
N PRO A 114 -4.87 -22.08 7.20
CA PRO A 114 -6.27 -22.28 6.78
C PRO A 114 -6.97 -23.35 7.62
N ARG A 115 -8.27 -23.16 7.88
CA ARG A 115 -9.07 -24.26 8.46
C ARG A 115 -9.25 -25.38 7.45
N LYS A 116 -9.04 -26.61 7.89
CA LYS A 116 -9.17 -27.81 7.05
C LYS A 116 -10.56 -27.85 6.40
N GLY A 117 -10.58 -27.94 5.08
CA GLY A 117 -11.82 -27.97 4.29
C GLY A 117 -12.55 -26.62 4.14
N SER A 118 -12.02 -25.55 4.71
CA SER A 118 -12.63 -24.21 4.64
C SER A 118 -11.57 -23.11 4.59
N PRO A 119 -10.75 -23.03 3.55
CA PRO A 119 -9.78 -21.95 3.37
C PRO A 119 -10.49 -20.59 3.39
N GLY A 120 -9.87 -19.59 4.03
CA GLY A 120 -10.41 -18.25 4.20
C GLY A 120 -11.39 -18.07 5.37
N ALA A 121 -11.89 -19.18 5.96
CA ALA A 121 -12.85 -19.09 7.06
C ALA A 121 -12.25 -18.47 8.33
N ARG A 122 -10.99 -18.79 8.64
CA ARG A 122 -10.27 -18.20 9.79
C ARG A 122 -10.03 -16.71 9.58
N GLY A 123 -9.54 -16.34 8.40
CA GLY A 123 -9.30 -14.95 8.06
C GLY A 123 -10.58 -14.10 8.07
N LEU A 124 -11.68 -14.64 7.56
CA LEU A 124 -12.97 -13.96 7.60
C LEU A 124 -13.47 -13.76 9.04
N GLU A 125 -13.28 -14.74 9.92
CA GLU A 125 -13.66 -14.62 11.32
C GLU A 125 -12.84 -13.54 12.04
N VAL A 126 -11.51 -13.54 11.88
CA VAL A 126 -10.64 -12.50 12.44
C VAL A 126 -11.04 -11.12 11.89
N HIS A 127 -11.26 -10.99 10.58
CA HIS A 127 -11.71 -9.73 9.97
C HIS A 127 -13.00 -9.23 10.62
N LYS A 128 -14.01 -10.08 10.75
CA LYS A 128 -15.30 -9.71 11.37
C LYS A 128 -15.12 -9.32 12.84
N GLN A 129 -14.31 -10.03 13.60
CA GLN A 129 -14.07 -9.70 15.00
C GLN A 129 -13.29 -8.38 15.16
N CYS A 130 -12.28 -8.12 14.31
CA CYS A 130 -11.61 -6.83 14.27
C CYS A 130 -12.61 -5.71 14.01
N PHE A 131 -13.48 -5.87 13.01
CA PHE A 131 -14.46 -4.85 12.65
C PHE A 131 -15.50 -4.61 13.77
N TRP A 132 -16.14 -5.68 14.28
CA TRP A 132 -17.30 -5.54 15.18
C TRP A 132 -16.93 -5.44 16.66
N LYS A 133 -15.70 -5.81 17.06
CA LYS A 133 -15.29 -5.85 18.47
C LYS A 133 -14.16 -4.92 18.82
N GLU A 134 -13.37 -4.54 17.83
CA GLU A 134 -12.21 -3.70 18.04
C GLU A 134 -12.28 -2.38 17.22
N ASP A 135 -13.39 -2.13 16.52
CA ASP A 135 -13.61 -0.97 15.65
C ASP A 135 -12.48 -0.78 14.62
N LEU A 136 -11.90 -1.89 14.16
CA LEU A 136 -10.72 -1.93 13.31
C LEU A 136 -11.04 -2.53 11.94
N VAL A 137 -10.83 -1.74 10.88
CA VAL A 137 -10.89 -2.22 9.50
C VAL A 137 -9.51 -2.70 9.07
N ILE A 138 -9.36 -4.00 8.87
CA ILE A 138 -8.16 -4.60 8.26
C ILE A 138 -8.51 -5.26 6.94
N ARG A 139 -7.60 -5.18 5.98
CA ARG A 139 -7.78 -5.88 4.71
C ARG A 139 -7.43 -7.35 4.89
N ASN A 140 -8.33 -8.24 4.46
CA ASN A 140 -8.02 -9.66 4.36
C ASN A 140 -8.23 -10.19 2.94
N ASN A 141 -7.44 -11.19 2.58
CA ASN A 141 -7.58 -12.01 1.40
C ASN A 141 -7.41 -13.46 1.81
N MET A 142 -8.51 -14.22 1.84
CA MET A 142 -8.54 -15.57 2.42
C MET A 142 -8.08 -15.51 3.90
N ASP A 143 -7.02 -16.24 4.25
CA ASP A 143 -6.44 -16.26 5.60
C ASP A 143 -5.23 -15.32 5.76
N ILE A 144 -5.06 -14.36 4.84
CA ILE A 144 -3.96 -13.40 4.80
C ILE A 144 -4.46 -12.00 5.16
N PHE A 145 -3.88 -11.36 6.17
CA PHE A 145 -4.11 -9.97 6.53
C PHE A 145 -3.04 -9.07 5.95
N GLN A 146 -3.46 -7.94 5.40
CA GLN A 146 -2.57 -6.95 4.82
C GLN A 146 -2.70 -5.63 5.57
N PHE A 147 -1.57 -5.12 6.01
CA PHE A 147 -1.43 -3.84 6.70
C PHE A 147 -0.72 -2.85 5.78
N SER A 148 -1.32 -1.70 5.60
CA SER A 148 -0.72 -0.58 4.88
C SER A 148 -1.28 0.73 5.47
N PRO A 149 -0.77 1.13 6.63
CA PRO A 149 -1.23 2.32 7.32
C PRO A 149 -0.94 3.59 6.50
N PHE A 150 -1.54 4.70 6.91
CA PHE A 150 -1.20 5.99 6.34
C PHE A 150 0.27 6.32 6.60
N LEU A 151 0.93 6.99 5.64
CA LEU A 151 2.34 7.34 5.76
C LEU A 151 2.64 8.30 6.93
N ASN A 152 1.64 9.05 7.37
CA ASN A 152 1.68 9.96 8.52
C ASN A 152 0.97 9.39 9.77
N SER A 153 0.84 8.06 9.87
CA SER A 153 0.27 7.41 11.05
C SER A 153 1.08 7.73 12.30
N ARG A 154 0.40 7.89 13.43
CA ARG A 154 1.09 8.07 14.70
C ARG A 154 1.54 6.71 15.25
N PRO A 155 2.70 6.63 15.93
CA PRO A 155 3.15 5.39 16.58
C PRO A 155 2.10 4.75 17.49
N ALA A 156 1.34 5.57 18.22
CA ALA A 156 0.28 5.09 19.12
C ALA A 156 -0.87 4.39 18.37
N ASP A 157 -1.24 4.90 17.19
CA ASP A 157 -2.31 4.29 16.37
C ASP A 157 -1.88 2.94 15.81
N LEU A 158 -0.61 2.81 15.40
CA LEU A 158 -0.07 1.53 14.94
C LEU A 158 -0.01 0.50 16.07
N ARG A 159 0.47 0.87 17.25
CA ARG A 159 0.46 -0.02 18.41
C ARG A 159 -0.95 -0.43 18.80
N HIS A 160 -1.89 0.50 18.78
CA HIS A 160 -3.32 0.20 19.04
C HIS A 160 -3.86 -0.82 18.04
N THR A 161 -3.56 -0.64 16.76
CA THR A 161 -3.95 -1.55 15.68
C THR A 161 -3.43 -2.96 15.93
N PHE A 162 -2.13 -3.13 16.18
CA PHE A 162 -1.54 -4.44 16.42
C PHE A 162 -2.04 -5.08 17.73
N ALA A 163 -2.22 -4.30 18.78
CA ALA A 163 -2.81 -4.79 20.03
C ALA A 163 -4.26 -5.29 19.83
N ALA A 164 -5.06 -4.61 19.01
CA ALA A 164 -6.41 -5.06 18.66
C ALA A 164 -6.39 -6.38 17.87
N VAL A 165 -5.54 -6.47 16.85
CA VAL A 165 -5.35 -7.71 16.05
C VAL A 165 -4.92 -8.86 16.94
N LYS A 166 -3.99 -8.63 17.87
CA LYS A 166 -3.51 -9.61 18.84
C LYS A 166 -4.67 -10.19 19.67
N ARG A 167 -5.50 -9.33 20.29
CA ARG A 167 -6.65 -9.76 21.08
C ARG A 167 -7.64 -10.63 20.29
N VAL A 168 -7.74 -10.40 18.99
CA VAL A 168 -8.63 -11.18 18.13
C VAL A 168 -8.00 -12.51 17.73
N ILE A 169 -6.73 -12.52 17.31
CA ILE A 169 -6.03 -13.75 16.92
C ILE A 169 -5.95 -14.71 18.09
N ASP A 170 -5.68 -14.24 19.32
CA ASP A 170 -5.67 -15.06 20.54
C ASP A 170 -6.99 -15.81 20.79
N LYS A 171 -8.12 -15.29 20.29
CA LYS A 171 -9.45 -15.91 20.45
C LYS A 171 -9.86 -16.83 19.31
N VAL A 172 -9.29 -16.62 18.12
CA VAL A 172 -9.69 -17.32 16.88
C VAL A 172 -8.72 -18.46 16.52
N ALA A 173 -7.54 -18.45 17.09
CA ALA A 173 -6.45 -19.39 16.81
C ALA A 173 -6.76 -20.86 17.23
#